data_12d55315c9bead90cbdeaab8271a08e7
#
_entry.id   12d55315c9bead90cbdeaab8271a08e7
#
_cell.length_a   1.000
_cell.length_b   1.000
_cell.length_c   1.000
_cell.angle_alpha   90.00
_cell.angle_beta   90.00
_cell.angle_gamma   90.00
#
_symmetry.space_group_name_H-M   'P 1'
#
loop_
_entity.id
_entity.type
_entity.pdbx_description
1 polymer ?
#
loop_
_entity_poly.entity_id
_entity_poly.type
_entity_poly.pdbx_seq_one_letter_code
_entity_poly.pdbx_strand_id
1 'polypeptide(L)'
;MDPVKLGYVGCGFMAQKVHIPNFLRISECDLVAIAEVRAELGQKVQDRYRIPKLYKDHLELAGDSEVEAVAVSADFALQGEIAKDLL
;
A
#
# COMPACT_ATOMS: atom_id res chain seq x y z
N MET A 1 -12.31 19.36 -1.91
CA MET A 1 -12.05 18.37 -0.88
C MET A 1 -10.69 17.72 -1.13
N ASP A 2 -9.88 17.57 -0.10
CA ASP A 2 -8.56 16.97 -0.26
C ASP A 2 -8.66 15.47 -0.55
N PRO A 3 -7.77 14.91 -1.40
CA PRO A 3 -7.76 13.47 -1.62
C PRO A 3 -7.49 12.69 -0.34
N VAL A 4 -8.06 11.49 -0.26
CA VAL A 4 -7.77 10.56 0.84
C VAL A 4 -6.33 10.05 0.69
N LYS A 5 -5.55 10.16 1.75
CA LYS A 5 -4.17 9.66 1.76
C LYS A 5 -4.17 8.17 2.03
N LEU A 6 -3.85 7.40 1.00
CA LEU A 6 -3.98 5.95 0.98
C LEU A 6 -2.64 5.26 1.16
N GLY A 7 -2.62 4.23 2.01
CA GLY A 7 -1.53 3.28 2.07
C GLY A 7 -1.96 1.97 1.41
N TYR A 8 -1.03 1.26 0.79
CA TYR A 8 -1.30 -0.01 0.14
C TYR A 8 -0.34 -1.09 0.65
N VAL A 9 -0.91 -2.20 1.11
CA VAL A 9 -0.13 -3.32 1.67
C VAL A 9 -0.10 -4.47 0.65
N GLY A 10 1.11 -4.87 0.27
CA GLY A 10 1.35 -5.95 -0.67
C GLY A 10 1.62 -5.45 -2.08
N CYS A 11 2.71 -5.94 -2.68
CA CYS A 11 3.15 -5.51 -4.02
C CYS A 11 3.22 -6.68 -4.99
N GLY A 12 2.30 -7.65 -4.87
CA GLY A 12 2.24 -8.81 -5.77
C GLY A 12 1.71 -8.46 -7.15
N PHE A 13 1.46 -9.51 -7.94
CA PHE A 13 1.06 -9.35 -9.34
C PHE A 13 -0.18 -8.47 -9.50
N MET A 14 -1.24 -8.76 -8.76
CA MET A 14 -2.49 -8.00 -8.89
C MET A 14 -2.31 -6.55 -8.43
N ALA A 15 -1.53 -6.32 -7.37
CA ALA A 15 -1.24 -4.97 -6.93
C ALA A 15 -0.58 -4.16 -8.04
N GLN A 16 0.45 -4.72 -8.67
CA GLN A 16 1.20 -4.02 -9.72
C GLN A 16 0.41 -3.83 -11.01
N LYS A 17 -0.39 -4.83 -11.40
CA LYS A 17 -1.08 -4.79 -12.69
C LYS A 17 -2.43 -4.08 -12.64
N VAL A 18 -3.10 -4.11 -11.50
CA VAL A 18 -4.48 -3.63 -11.40
C VAL A 18 -4.65 -2.56 -10.32
N HIS A 19 -4.36 -2.90 -9.07
CA HIS A 19 -4.79 -2.06 -7.95
C HIS A 19 -4.00 -0.77 -7.82
N ILE A 20 -2.67 -0.84 -7.86
CA ILE A 20 -1.84 0.37 -7.75
C ILE A 20 -2.09 1.32 -8.93
N PRO A 21 -2.07 0.84 -10.20
CA PRO A 21 -2.40 1.73 -11.33
C PRO A 21 -3.79 2.35 -11.21
N ASN A 22 -4.79 1.60 -10.73
CA ASN A 22 -6.13 2.14 -10.56
C ASN A 22 -6.18 3.24 -9.51
N PHE A 23 -5.56 3.03 -8.34
CA PHE A 23 -5.55 4.06 -7.30
C PHE A 23 -4.82 5.33 -7.75
N LEU A 24 -3.77 5.20 -8.57
CA LEU A 24 -3.05 6.35 -9.09
C LEU A 24 -3.90 7.20 -10.06
N ARG A 25 -4.95 6.62 -10.65
CA ARG A 25 -5.85 7.31 -11.57
C ARG A 25 -7.04 7.97 -10.88
N ILE A 26 -7.31 7.60 -9.64
CA ILE A 26 -8.48 8.12 -8.91
C ILE A 26 -8.08 9.43 -8.24
N SER A 27 -8.71 10.52 -8.68
CA SER A 27 -8.39 11.85 -8.16
C SER A 27 -8.73 12.02 -6.68
N GLU A 28 -9.64 11.23 -6.16
CA GLU A 28 -10.04 11.26 -4.75
C GLU A 28 -9.07 10.51 -3.84
N CYS A 29 -8.07 9.83 -4.41
CA CYS A 29 -7.06 9.08 -3.67
C CYS A 29 -5.67 9.62 -3.96
N ASP A 30 -4.84 9.70 -2.91
CA ASP A 30 -3.43 10.02 -3.03
C ASP A 30 -2.65 8.87 -2.40
N LEU A 31 -2.02 8.04 -3.24
CA LEU A 31 -1.25 6.88 -2.78
C LEU A 31 0.09 7.36 -2.24
N VAL A 32 0.17 7.52 -0.92
CA VAL A 32 1.35 8.11 -0.26
C VAL A 32 2.34 7.08 0.25
N ALA A 33 1.92 5.83 0.44
CA ALA A 33 2.77 4.81 1.04
C ALA A 33 2.40 3.42 0.56
N ILE A 34 3.40 2.55 0.48
CA ILE A 34 3.21 1.11 0.28
C ILE A 34 3.98 0.35 1.34
N ALA A 35 3.56 -0.88 1.62
CA ALA A 35 4.27 -1.78 2.51
C ALA A 35 4.45 -3.12 1.82
N GLU A 36 5.67 -3.66 1.86
CA GLU A 36 6.00 -4.94 1.25
C GLU A 36 7.15 -5.60 2.02
N VAL A 37 6.93 -6.85 2.47
CA VAL A 37 7.95 -7.57 3.25
C VAL A 37 9.14 -8.00 2.39
N ARG A 38 8.94 -8.13 1.07
CA ARG A 38 10.02 -8.45 0.14
C ARG A 38 10.69 -7.13 -0.29
N ALA A 39 11.78 -6.80 0.36
CA ALA A 39 12.43 -5.49 0.23
C ALA A 39 12.73 -5.09 -1.22
N GLU A 40 13.29 -6.01 -2.02
CA GLU A 40 13.62 -5.71 -3.41
C GLU A 40 12.38 -5.42 -4.25
N LEU A 41 11.32 -6.21 -4.06
CA LEU A 41 10.06 -5.99 -4.77
C LEU A 41 9.42 -4.67 -4.38
N GLY A 42 9.40 -4.36 -3.08
CA GLY A 42 8.88 -3.09 -2.60
C GLY A 42 9.59 -1.90 -3.21
N GLN A 43 10.93 -1.96 -3.26
CA GLN A 43 11.73 -0.89 -3.84
C GLN A 43 11.45 -0.71 -5.34
N LYS A 44 11.32 -1.82 -6.07
CA LYS A 44 11.00 -1.76 -7.51
C LYS A 44 9.64 -1.09 -7.75
N VAL A 45 8.65 -1.44 -6.95
CA VAL A 45 7.30 -0.88 -7.10
C VAL A 45 7.29 0.59 -6.70
N GLN A 46 7.95 0.95 -5.61
CA GLN A 46 8.09 2.35 -5.21
C GLN A 46 8.70 3.18 -6.33
N ASP A 47 9.80 2.72 -6.92
CA ASP A 47 10.50 3.44 -7.97
C ASP A 47 9.65 3.54 -9.24
N ARG A 48 8.99 2.44 -9.62
CA ARG A 48 8.18 2.40 -10.84
C ARG A 48 7.02 3.38 -10.80
N TYR A 49 6.35 3.47 -9.68
CA TYR A 49 5.15 4.30 -9.55
C TYR A 49 5.39 5.60 -8.78
N ARG A 50 6.65 5.87 -8.41
CA ARG A 50 7.05 7.09 -7.69
C ARG A 50 6.24 7.32 -6.42
N ILE A 51 6.10 6.25 -5.63
CA ILE A 51 5.36 6.32 -4.37
C ILE A 51 6.27 6.93 -3.29
N PRO A 52 5.80 7.95 -2.55
CA PRO A 52 6.66 8.69 -1.61
C PRO A 52 7.29 7.86 -0.50
N LYS A 53 6.54 6.89 0.06
CA LYS A 53 7.00 6.15 1.23
C LYS A 53 6.93 4.65 0.99
N LEU A 54 7.95 3.93 1.48
CA LEU A 54 8.00 2.47 1.47
C LEU A 54 8.25 1.97 2.87
N TYR A 55 7.40 1.08 3.34
CA TYR A 55 7.55 0.40 4.63
C TYR A 55 7.79 -1.09 4.42
N LYS A 56 8.47 -1.72 5.36
CA LYS A 56 8.80 -3.15 5.23
C LYS A 56 7.62 -4.05 5.56
N ASP A 57 6.65 -3.57 6.32
CA ASP A 57 5.45 -4.33 6.67
C ASP A 57 4.28 -3.41 6.98
N HIS A 58 3.11 -4.03 7.16
CA HIS A 58 1.87 -3.29 7.43
C HIS A 58 1.87 -2.58 8.79
N LEU A 59 2.64 -3.09 9.75
CA LEU A 59 2.71 -2.47 11.07
C LEU A 59 3.41 -1.13 11.03
N GLU A 60 4.51 -1.04 10.27
CA GLU A 60 5.18 0.24 10.06
C GLU A 60 4.29 1.24 9.34
N LEU A 61 3.58 0.77 8.32
CA LEU A 61 2.66 1.63 7.57
C LEU A 61 1.53 2.13 8.46
N ALA A 62 0.99 1.27 9.32
CA ALA A 62 -0.07 1.65 10.25
C ALA A 62 0.37 2.72 11.25
N GLY A 63 1.67 2.81 11.51
CA GLY A 63 2.23 3.84 12.39
C GLY A 63 2.37 5.21 11.75
N ASP A 64 2.11 5.33 10.44
CA ASP A 64 2.22 6.60 9.73
C ASP A 64 0.92 7.39 9.89
N SER A 65 0.99 8.48 10.65
CA SER A 65 -0.18 9.31 10.95
C SER A 65 -0.74 10.04 9.71
N GLU A 66 0.02 10.12 8.62
CA GLU A 66 -0.45 10.71 7.37
C GLU A 66 -1.41 9.79 6.61
N VAL A 67 -1.29 8.48 6.81
CA VAL A 67 -2.13 7.50 6.10
C VAL A 67 -3.53 7.48 6.71
N GLU A 68 -4.54 7.78 5.90
CA GLU A 68 -5.92 7.89 6.34
C GLU A 68 -6.74 6.63 6.06
N ALA A 69 -6.34 5.85 5.05
CA ALA A 69 -7.01 4.62 4.66
C ALA A 69 -5.99 3.62 4.14
N VAL A 70 -6.29 2.33 4.26
CA VAL A 70 -5.38 1.27 3.84
C VAL A 70 -6.12 0.24 2.99
N ALA A 71 -5.55 -0.10 1.83
CA ALA A 71 -5.99 -1.22 1.01
C ALA A 71 -4.96 -2.35 1.14
N VAL A 72 -5.41 -3.58 1.12
CA VAL A 72 -4.57 -4.75 1.35
C VAL A 72 -4.73 -5.75 0.20
N SER A 73 -3.59 -6.24 -0.31
CA SER A 73 -3.54 -7.32 -1.29
C SER A 73 -2.38 -8.23 -0.89
N ALA A 74 -2.69 -9.39 -0.32
CA ALA A 74 -1.70 -10.35 0.16
C ALA A 74 -2.26 -11.76 0.02
N ASP A 75 -1.47 -12.78 0.39
CA ASP A 75 -1.96 -14.15 0.41
C ASP A 75 -3.18 -14.25 1.31
N PHE A 76 -4.13 -15.10 0.93
CA PHE A 76 -5.41 -15.21 1.61
C PHE A 76 -5.26 -15.39 3.14
N ALA A 77 -4.37 -16.27 3.57
CA ALA A 77 -4.15 -16.50 5.00
C ALA A 77 -3.56 -15.27 5.70
N LEU A 78 -2.67 -14.54 5.01
CA LEU A 78 -2.01 -13.38 5.58
C LEU A 78 -2.92 -12.15 5.61
N GLN A 79 -3.87 -12.04 4.67
CA GLN A 79 -4.81 -10.92 4.64
C GLN A 79 -5.62 -10.80 5.93
N GLY A 80 -6.05 -11.91 6.49
CA GLY A 80 -6.82 -11.92 7.73
C GLY A 80 -6.04 -11.35 8.91
N GLU A 81 -4.77 -11.73 9.03
CA GLU A 81 -3.90 -11.21 10.09
C GLU A 81 -3.61 -9.73 9.89
N ILE A 82 -3.31 -9.32 8.67
CA ILE A 82 -3.05 -7.91 8.37
C ILE A 82 -4.27 -7.06 8.69
N ALA A 83 -5.45 -7.48 8.27
CA ALA A 83 -6.69 -6.74 8.54
C ALA A 83 -6.94 -6.62 10.05
N LYS A 84 -6.70 -7.68 10.80
CA LYS A 84 -6.85 -7.68 12.25
C LYS A 84 -5.91 -6.67 12.90
N ASP A 85 -4.65 -6.62 12.45
CA ASP A 85 -3.66 -5.71 13.02
C ASP A 85 -3.97 -4.25 12.69
N LEU A 86 -4.63 -3.98 11.57
CA LEU A 86 -4.96 -2.63 11.13
C LEU A 86 -6.25 -2.08 11.76
N LEU A 87 -7.05 -2.94 12.34
CA LEU A 87 -8.26 -2.55 13.04
C LEU A 87 -7.96 -2.12 14.48
#